data_19ae6991762c6d9bace2bc5ac47ad9a6
#
_entry.id   19ae6991762c6d9bace2bc5ac47ad9a6
#
_cell.length_a   1.000
_cell.length_b   1.000
_cell.length_c   1.000
_cell.angle_alpha   90.00
_cell.angle_beta   90.00
_cell.angle_gamma   90.00
#
_symmetry.space_group_name_H-M   'P 1'
#
loop_
_entity.id
_entity.type
_entity.pdbx_description
1 polymer ?
#
loop_
_entity_poly.entity_id
_entity_poly.type
_entity_poly.pdbx_seq_one_letter_code
_entity_poly.pdbx_strand_id
1 'polypeptide(L)'
;MSLLNTINGWRTKVFVWIGLPVIAAIGLMMGATDLAPTWQAKNGGGTPGTFTAVNEECGRRNCEWRGDFVATEGGAQRTDVILYDAPDGLTVGATAPARDTGARAGVFSTTGGSTYLLVTGLTLGGVIALVVWVVIIVRAIRRRRQAARPSTPPASFAPSA
;
A
#
# COMPACT_ATOMS: atom_id res chain seq x y z
N MET A 1 35.44 -17.92 -4.99
CA MET A 1 34.00 -18.14 -4.74
C MET A 1 33.45 -17.40 -3.49
N SER A 2 34.25 -16.67 -2.71
CA SER A 2 33.80 -16.07 -1.43
C SER A 2 33.14 -14.69 -1.56
N LEU A 3 33.53 -13.85 -2.52
CA LEU A 3 33.00 -12.49 -2.65
C LEU A 3 31.52 -12.44 -3.08
N LEU A 4 31.11 -13.33 -4.00
CA LEU A 4 29.71 -13.40 -4.44
C LEU A 4 28.76 -13.84 -3.31
N ASN A 5 29.23 -14.73 -2.43
CA ASN A 5 28.45 -15.18 -1.25
C ASN A 5 28.32 -14.05 -0.20
N THR A 6 29.37 -13.24 -0.03
CA THR A 6 29.36 -12.09 0.91
C THR A 6 28.45 -10.96 0.40
N ILE A 7 28.49 -10.65 -0.91
CA ILE A 7 27.62 -9.65 -1.53
C ILE A 7 26.17 -10.09 -1.48
N ASN A 8 25.88 -11.36 -1.73
CA ASN A 8 24.52 -11.90 -1.65
C ASN A 8 23.97 -11.84 -0.21
N GLY A 9 24.80 -12.14 0.79
CA GLY A 9 24.42 -12.04 2.20
C GLY A 9 24.16 -10.60 2.66
N TRP A 10 24.91 -9.62 2.15
CA TRP A 10 24.70 -8.21 2.49
C TRP A 10 23.42 -7.65 1.84
N ARG A 11 23.20 -7.94 0.56
CA ARG A 11 21.98 -7.54 -0.16
C ARG A 11 20.73 -8.10 0.53
N THR A 12 20.76 -9.35 0.95
CA THR A 12 19.65 -9.97 1.69
C THR A 12 19.42 -9.29 3.03
N LYS A 13 20.49 -8.95 3.77
CA LYS A 13 20.38 -8.21 5.03
C LYS A 13 19.76 -6.83 4.82
N VAL A 14 20.22 -6.06 3.84
CA VAL A 14 19.67 -4.74 3.51
C VAL A 14 18.19 -4.86 3.12
N PHE A 15 17.84 -5.84 2.28
CA PHE A 15 16.45 -6.05 1.89
C PHE A 15 15.54 -6.39 3.09
N VAL A 16 15.98 -7.27 3.97
CA VAL A 16 15.19 -7.69 5.15
C VAL A 16 15.05 -6.56 6.17
N TRP A 17 16.12 -5.79 6.42
CA TRP A 17 16.12 -4.78 7.47
C TRP A 17 15.57 -3.41 7.03
N ILE A 18 15.65 -3.09 5.75
CA ILE A 18 15.21 -1.81 5.20
C ILE A 18 14.07 -2.02 4.20
N GLY A 19 14.22 -2.93 3.24
CA GLY A 19 13.24 -3.12 2.17
C GLY A 19 11.87 -3.58 2.67
N LEU A 20 11.81 -4.62 3.49
CA LEU A 20 10.54 -5.13 4.02
C LEU A 20 9.77 -4.09 4.87
N PRO A 21 10.37 -3.39 5.85
CA PRO A 21 9.63 -2.38 6.61
C PRO A 21 9.21 -1.18 5.75
N VAL A 22 9.98 -0.80 4.74
CA VAL A 22 9.59 0.27 3.80
C VAL A 22 8.38 -0.15 2.97
N ILE A 23 8.38 -1.36 2.39
CA ILE A 23 7.24 -1.90 1.64
C ILE A 23 6.00 -2.00 2.54
N ALA A 24 6.15 -2.49 3.77
CA ALA A 24 5.08 -2.57 4.75
C ALA A 24 4.50 -1.18 5.07
N ALA A 25 5.37 -0.19 5.31
CA ALA A 25 4.94 1.17 5.63
C ALA A 25 4.14 1.80 4.48
N ILE A 26 4.64 1.71 3.24
CA ILE A 26 3.95 2.24 2.05
C ILE A 26 2.59 1.58 1.87
N GLY A 27 2.54 0.24 1.90
CA GLY A 27 1.29 -0.52 1.71
C GLY A 27 0.25 -0.22 2.78
N LEU A 28 0.67 -0.09 4.05
CA LEU A 28 -0.23 0.22 5.16
C LEU A 28 -0.69 1.68 5.15
N MET A 29 0.17 2.62 4.76
CA MET A 29 -0.23 4.03 4.63
C MET A 29 -1.30 4.20 3.55
N MET A 30 -1.12 3.57 2.37
CA MET A 30 -2.13 3.60 1.31
C MET A 30 -3.42 2.89 1.76
N GLY A 31 -3.30 1.75 2.43
CA GLY A 31 -4.47 1.04 2.96
C GLY A 31 -5.27 1.82 3.98
N ALA A 32 -4.60 2.55 4.87
CA ALA A 32 -5.29 3.33 5.90
C ALA A 32 -6.10 4.51 5.35
N THR A 33 -5.68 5.09 4.23
CA THR A 33 -6.31 6.29 3.66
C THR A 33 -7.26 5.99 2.51
N ASP A 34 -6.93 4.99 1.67
CA ASP A 34 -7.57 4.82 0.38
C ASP A 34 -8.38 3.53 0.23
N LEU A 35 -8.18 2.54 1.13
CA LEU A 35 -8.89 1.26 1.03
C LEU A 35 -10.41 1.42 1.20
N ALA A 36 -10.84 2.14 2.24
CA ALA A 36 -12.27 2.34 2.50
C ALA A 36 -12.96 3.16 1.40
N PRO A 37 -12.43 4.34 0.97
CA PRO A 37 -13.01 5.10 -0.12
C PRO A 37 -13.11 4.34 -1.44
N THR A 38 -12.07 3.57 -1.82
CA THR A 38 -12.07 2.83 -3.10
C THR A 38 -13.09 1.69 -3.12
N TRP A 39 -13.23 0.95 -2.01
CA TRP A 39 -14.25 -0.08 -1.89
C TRP A 39 -15.67 0.50 -1.80
N GLN A 40 -15.81 1.65 -1.16
CA GLN A 40 -17.07 2.36 -1.10
C GLN A 40 -17.52 2.81 -2.50
N ALA A 41 -16.60 3.39 -3.30
CA ALA A 41 -16.87 3.73 -4.69
C ALA A 41 -17.26 2.50 -5.52
N LYS A 42 -16.53 1.39 -5.38
CA LYS A 42 -16.82 0.13 -6.09
C LYS A 42 -18.21 -0.41 -5.79
N ASN A 43 -18.67 -0.28 -4.56
CA ASN A 43 -20.00 -0.76 -4.13
C ASN A 43 -21.12 0.27 -4.37
N GLY A 44 -20.83 1.34 -5.13
CA GLY A 44 -21.81 2.37 -5.45
C GLY A 44 -22.11 3.34 -4.30
N GLY A 45 -21.27 3.36 -3.24
CA GLY A 45 -21.38 4.31 -2.14
C GLY A 45 -20.77 5.67 -2.48
N GLY A 46 -20.89 6.62 -1.55
CA GLY A 46 -20.46 7.99 -1.73
C GLY A 46 -21.53 8.90 -2.37
N THR A 47 -21.26 10.18 -2.41
CA THR A 47 -22.15 11.18 -2.96
C THR A 47 -22.05 11.20 -4.48
N PRO A 48 -23.13 10.94 -5.23
CA PRO A 48 -23.12 11.01 -6.68
C PRO A 48 -23.02 12.45 -7.16
N GLY A 49 -22.36 12.67 -8.29
CA GLY A 49 -22.19 13.98 -8.87
C GLY A 49 -21.60 13.91 -10.27
N THR A 50 -21.27 15.08 -10.78
CA THR A 50 -20.67 15.27 -12.10
C THR A 50 -19.27 15.85 -11.93
N PHE A 51 -18.31 15.22 -12.54
CA PHE A 51 -16.95 15.73 -12.68
C PHE A 51 -16.82 16.43 -14.04
N THR A 52 -16.20 17.60 -14.06
CA THR A 52 -15.88 18.36 -15.29
C THR A 52 -14.36 18.40 -15.42
N ALA A 53 -13.84 17.86 -16.52
CA ALA A 53 -12.41 17.81 -16.79
C ALA A 53 -11.87 19.19 -17.15
N VAL A 54 -10.90 19.70 -16.41
CA VAL A 54 -10.25 21.00 -16.64
C VAL A 54 -8.93 20.84 -17.37
N ASN A 55 -8.08 19.92 -16.91
CA ASN A 55 -6.80 19.63 -17.54
C ASN A 55 -6.40 18.16 -17.37
N GLU A 56 -5.52 17.70 -18.24
CA GLU A 56 -4.88 16.41 -18.15
C GLU A 56 -3.41 16.60 -17.75
N GLU A 57 -3.02 16.04 -16.62
CA GLU A 57 -1.64 16.05 -16.15
C GLU A 57 -0.98 14.70 -16.46
N CYS A 58 -0.06 14.70 -17.43
CA CYS A 58 0.66 13.49 -17.81
C CYS A 58 2.03 13.43 -17.15
N GLY A 59 2.25 12.40 -16.32
CA GLY A 59 3.55 12.00 -15.82
C GLY A 59 4.28 11.07 -16.79
N ARG A 60 5.40 10.46 -16.34
CA ARG A 60 6.19 9.55 -17.20
C ARG A 60 5.44 8.27 -17.62
N ARG A 61 4.44 7.85 -16.90
CA ARG A 61 3.72 6.57 -17.10
C ARG A 61 2.22 6.68 -17.09
N ASN A 62 1.66 7.69 -16.43
CA ASN A 62 0.22 7.85 -16.24
C ASN A 62 -0.17 9.27 -16.57
N CYS A 63 -1.36 9.43 -17.14
CA CYS A 63 -2.06 10.70 -17.22
C CYS A 63 -3.19 10.70 -16.18
N GLU A 64 -3.38 11.81 -15.49
CA GLU A 64 -4.41 12.00 -14.49
C GLU A 64 -5.28 13.19 -14.88
N TRP A 65 -6.57 13.01 -14.83
CA TRP A 65 -7.53 14.09 -15.10
C TRP A 65 -7.78 14.88 -13.82
N ARG A 66 -7.59 16.21 -13.93
CA ARG A 66 -7.97 17.16 -12.88
C ARG A 66 -9.14 17.99 -13.31
N GLY A 67 -9.99 18.35 -12.34
CA GLY A 67 -11.16 19.13 -12.64
C GLY A 67 -12.01 19.41 -11.42
N ASP A 68 -13.23 19.81 -11.69
CA ASP A 68 -14.19 20.22 -10.68
C ASP A 68 -15.30 19.17 -10.55
N PHE A 69 -15.67 18.86 -9.33
CA PHE A 69 -16.76 17.96 -9.00
C PHE A 69 -17.92 18.74 -8.37
N VAL A 70 -19.13 18.47 -8.84
CA VAL A 70 -20.37 19.02 -8.29
C VAL A 70 -21.30 17.87 -7.92
N ALA A 71 -21.70 17.81 -6.66
CA ALA A 71 -22.64 16.82 -6.17
C ALA A 71 -24.04 17.05 -6.74
N THR A 72 -24.75 15.99 -7.09
CA THR A 72 -26.12 16.05 -7.60
C THR A 72 -27.10 16.51 -6.52
N GLU A 73 -26.86 16.12 -5.27
CA GLU A 73 -27.66 16.48 -4.11
C GLU A 73 -26.81 17.30 -3.13
N GLY A 74 -27.41 18.36 -2.55
CA GLY A 74 -26.76 19.19 -1.54
C GLY A 74 -25.77 20.22 -2.07
N GLY A 75 -25.49 20.27 -3.37
CA GLY A 75 -24.68 21.31 -4.01
C GLY A 75 -23.22 21.40 -3.55
N ALA A 76 -22.71 20.37 -2.86
CA ALA A 76 -21.30 20.32 -2.46
C ALA A 76 -20.40 20.36 -3.70
N GLN A 77 -19.42 21.25 -3.70
CA GLN A 77 -18.46 21.40 -4.78
C GLN A 77 -17.06 21.14 -4.27
N ARG A 78 -16.25 20.48 -5.10
CA ARG A 78 -14.82 20.30 -4.89
C ARG A 78 -14.08 20.70 -6.14
N THR A 79 -13.11 21.59 -6.00
CA THR A 79 -12.29 22.09 -7.11
C THR A 79 -10.93 21.42 -7.11
N ASP A 80 -10.32 21.33 -8.28
CA ASP A 80 -8.96 20.75 -8.47
C ASP A 80 -8.83 19.34 -7.89
N VAL A 81 -9.81 18.47 -8.12
CA VAL A 81 -9.79 17.09 -7.68
C VAL A 81 -9.35 16.16 -8.83
N ILE A 82 -8.72 15.03 -8.48
CA ILE A 82 -8.34 13.99 -9.43
C ILE A 82 -9.54 13.08 -9.72
N LEU A 83 -9.77 12.75 -10.99
CA LEU A 83 -10.74 11.72 -11.37
C LEU A 83 -10.03 10.36 -11.44
N TYR A 84 -10.25 9.51 -10.46
CA TYR A 84 -9.79 8.12 -10.50
C TYR A 84 -10.66 7.30 -11.45
N ASP A 85 -10.01 6.34 -12.13
CA ASP A 85 -10.69 5.45 -13.09
C ASP A 85 -11.43 6.23 -14.19
N ALA A 86 -10.81 7.29 -14.71
CA ALA A 86 -11.38 8.09 -15.78
C ALA A 86 -11.74 7.23 -16.99
N PRO A 87 -12.86 7.51 -17.67
CA PRO A 87 -13.21 6.81 -18.91
C PRO A 87 -12.22 7.15 -20.03
N ASP A 88 -12.01 6.18 -20.91
CA ASP A 88 -11.18 6.38 -22.10
C ASP A 88 -11.78 7.49 -22.99
N GLY A 89 -10.89 8.33 -23.53
CA GLY A 89 -11.30 9.41 -24.46
C GLY A 89 -11.93 10.63 -23.78
N LEU A 90 -11.77 10.80 -22.47
CA LEU A 90 -12.16 12.05 -21.81
C LEU A 90 -11.37 13.22 -22.41
N THR A 91 -11.99 14.36 -22.61
CA THR A 91 -11.38 15.57 -23.18
C THR A 91 -11.59 16.77 -22.24
N VAL A 92 -10.76 17.78 -22.37
CA VAL A 92 -10.92 19.02 -21.59
C VAL A 92 -12.31 19.63 -21.84
N GLY A 93 -12.99 20.00 -20.78
CA GLY A 93 -14.36 20.50 -20.80
C GLY A 93 -15.44 19.41 -20.83
N ALA A 94 -15.08 18.15 -21.03
CA ALA A 94 -16.04 17.04 -20.97
C ALA A 94 -16.43 16.73 -19.52
N THR A 95 -17.63 16.17 -19.37
CA THR A 95 -18.17 15.78 -18.07
C THR A 95 -18.23 14.27 -17.95
N ALA A 96 -17.98 13.74 -16.75
CA ALA A 96 -18.10 12.33 -16.43
C ALA A 96 -18.89 12.14 -15.13
N PRO A 97 -19.75 11.11 -15.05
CA PRO A 97 -20.42 10.79 -13.79
C PRO A 97 -19.39 10.26 -12.79
N ALA A 98 -19.40 10.83 -11.58
CA ALA A 98 -18.45 10.50 -10.55
C ALA A 98 -19.10 10.40 -9.17
N ARG A 99 -18.39 9.82 -8.21
CA ARG A 99 -18.80 9.71 -6.81
C ARG A 99 -17.72 10.24 -5.88
N ASP A 100 -18.11 11.08 -4.96
CA ASP A 100 -17.24 11.50 -3.85
C ASP A 100 -17.43 10.57 -2.66
N THR A 101 -16.41 9.81 -2.34
CA THR A 101 -16.36 8.90 -1.18
C THR A 101 -15.54 9.47 -0.03
N GLY A 102 -15.20 10.77 -0.10
CA GLY A 102 -14.36 11.42 0.90
C GLY A 102 -12.87 11.12 0.73
N ALA A 103 -12.42 10.56 -0.39
CA ALA A 103 -11.01 10.42 -0.70
C ALA A 103 -10.36 11.80 -0.77
N ARG A 104 -9.17 11.93 -0.11
CA ARG A 104 -8.53 13.24 0.07
C ARG A 104 -8.22 13.93 -1.26
N ALA A 105 -7.70 13.21 -2.23
CA ALA A 105 -7.17 13.79 -3.46
C ALA A 105 -8.16 13.82 -4.62
N GLY A 106 -9.25 13.03 -4.60
CA GLY A 106 -10.08 12.94 -5.78
C GLY A 106 -11.42 12.27 -5.60
N VAL A 107 -12.09 12.08 -6.71
CA VAL A 107 -13.39 11.41 -6.84
C VAL A 107 -13.27 10.22 -7.78
N PHE A 108 -14.18 9.28 -7.71
CA PHE A 108 -14.15 8.05 -8.50
C PHE A 108 -15.17 8.09 -9.62
N SER A 109 -14.73 7.74 -10.84
CA SER A 109 -15.65 7.55 -11.95
C SER A 109 -16.62 6.38 -11.69
N THR A 110 -17.86 6.53 -12.13
CA THR A 110 -18.86 5.45 -12.05
C THR A 110 -18.75 4.44 -13.19
N THR A 111 -17.95 4.73 -14.22
CA THR A 111 -17.75 3.84 -15.37
C THR A 111 -16.96 2.59 -15.04
N GLY A 112 -16.44 2.52 -13.82
CA GLY A 112 -15.69 1.38 -13.31
C GLY A 112 -14.19 1.51 -13.60
N GLY A 113 -13.40 0.81 -12.79
CA GLY A 113 -11.95 0.78 -12.92
C GLY A 113 -11.33 -0.26 -12.01
N SER A 114 -10.00 -0.33 -12.01
CA SER A 114 -9.24 -1.32 -11.26
C SER A 114 -8.50 -0.76 -10.04
N THR A 115 -8.70 0.52 -9.73
CA THR A 115 -8.01 1.19 -8.61
C THR A 115 -8.21 0.46 -7.28
N TYR A 116 -9.43 -0.09 -7.02
CA TYR A 116 -9.70 -0.87 -5.81
C TYR A 116 -8.83 -2.14 -5.71
N LEU A 117 -8.54 -2.80 -6.84
CA LEU A 117 -7.65 -3.98 -6.87
C LEU A 117 -6.21 -3.60 -6.56
N LEU A 118 -5.74 -2.49 -7.13
CA LEU A 118 -4.40 -1.99 -6.91
C LEU A 118 -4.19 -1.62 -5.44
N VAL A 119 -5.10 -0.84 -4.86
CA VAL A 119 -5.03 -0.44 -3.45
C VAL A 119 -5.11 -1.67 -2.54
N THR A 120 -6.03 -2.60 -2.82
CA THR A 120 -6.14 -3.85 -2.05
C THR A 120 -4.88 -4.69 -2.16
N GLY A 121 -4.32 -4.85 -3.36
CA GLY A 121 -3.09 -5.60 -3.61
C GLY A 121 -1.89 -5.01 -2.88
N LEU A 122 -1.73 -3.68 -2.91
CA LEU A 122 -0.67 -2.99 -2.17
C LEU A 122 -0.82 -3.13 -0.66
N THR A 123 -2.05 -3.03 -0.14
CA THR A 123 -2.33 -3.18 1.28
C THR A 123 -2.04 -4.61 1.75
N LEU A 124 -2.51 -5.62 1.02
CA LEU A 124 -2.20 -7.03 1.32
C LEU A 124 -0.71 -7.30 1.25
N GLY A 125 -0.02 -6.79 0.23
CA GLY A 125 1.44 -6.87 0.11
C GLY A 125 2.16 -6.25 1.31
N GLY A 126 1.68 -5.09 1.79
CA GLY A 126 2.19 -4.43 2.99
C GLY A 126 2.00 -5.26 4.26
N VAL A 127 0.81 -5.84 4.44
CA VAL A 127 0.53 -6.73 5.59
C VAL A 127 1.41 -7.97 5.56
N ILE A 128 1.52 -8.63 4.40
CA ILE A 128 2.37 -9.82 4.24
C ILE A 128 3.83 -9.48 4.54
N ALA A 129 4.34 -8.36 4.02
CA ALA A 129 5.70 -7.91 4.27
C ALA A 129 5.94 -7.67 5.77
N LEU A 130 4.99 -7.05 6.48
CA LEU A 130 5.06 -6.83 7.91
C LEU A 130 5.11 -8.16 8.69
N VAL A 131 4.20 -9.09 8.38
CA VAL A 131 4.15 -10.40 9.04
C VAL A 131 5.46 -11.17 8.84
N VAL A 132 5.97 -11.23 7.61
CA VAL A 132 7.24 -11.90 7.30
C VAL A 132 8.38 -11.26 8.08
N TRP A 133 8.45 -9.93 8.12
CA TRP A 133 9.47 -9.19 8.86
C TRP A 133 9.42 -9.49 10.37
N VAL A 134 8.23 -9.44 10.97
CA VAL A 134 8.04 -9.79 12.40
C VAL A 134 8.47 -11.23 12.69
N VAL A 135 8.10 -12.20 11.84
CA VAL A 135 8.50 -13.59 12.00
C VAL A 135 10.03 -13.73 11.94
N ILE A 136 10.70 -13.05 11.01
CA ILE A 136 12.16 -13.08 10.91
C ILE A 136 12.81 -12.52 12.20
N ILE A 137 12.32 -11.38 12.70
CA ILE A 137 12.83 -10.76 13.93
C ILE A 137 12.63 -11.70 15.12
N VAL A 138 11.43 -12.24 15.31
CA VAL A 138 11.12 -13.13 16.42
C VAL A 138 12.01 -14.39 16.39
N ARG A 139 12.21 -14.97 15.19
CA ARG A 139 13.12 -16.11 15.03
C ARG A 139 14.57 -15.75 15.34
N ALA A 140 15.05 -14.58 14.91
CA ALA A 140 16.39 -14.11 15.21
C ALA A 140 16.62 -13.90 16.72
N ILE A 141 15.65 -13.29 17.41
CA ILE A 141 15.71 -13.09 18.86
C ILE A 141 15.70 -14.45 19.60
N ARG A 142 14.82 -15.38 19.21
CA ARG A 142 14.74 -16.69 19.82
C ARG A 142 16.06 -17.48 19.68
N ARG A 143 16.68 -17.44 18.49
CA ARG A 143 18.00 -18.07 18.24
C ARG A 143 19.08 -17.46 19.13
N ARG A 144 19.13 -16.15 19.28
CA ARG A 144 20.09 -15.47 20.17
C ARG A 144 19.91 -15.87 21.64
N ARG A 145 18.66 -15.96 22.12
CA ARG A 145 18.35 -16.38 23.49
C ARG A 145 18.72 -17.84 23.75
N GLN A 146 18.58 -18.73 22.77
CA GLN A 146 18.99 -20.13 22.88
C GLN A 146 20.52 -20.26 22.92
N ALA A 147 21.25 -19.51 22.11
CA ALA A 147 22.72 -19.49 22.10
C ALA A 147 23.30 -18.88 23.40
N ALA A 148 22.58 -18.04 24.10
CA ALA A 148 22.99 -17.41 25.35
C ALA A 148 22.71 -18.30 26.61
N ARG A 149 22.05 -19.46 26.47
CA ARG A 149 21.86 -20.37 27.60
C ARG A 149 23.20 -21.09 27.87
N PRO A 150 23.78 -20.98 29.11
CA PRO A 150 24.99 -21.69 29.46
C PRO A 150 24.73 -23.19 29.33
N SER A 151 25.58 -23.90 28.60
CA SER A 151 25.62 -25.38 28.66
C SER A 151 25.97 -25.76 30.07
N THR A 152 25.04 -26.39 30.80
CA THR A 152 25.33 -27.00 32.09
C THR A 152 26.46 -28.01 31.85
N PRO A 153 27.62 -27.89 32.53
CA PRO A 153 28.68 -28.88 32.35
C PRO A 153 28.16 -30.26 32.76
N PRO A 154 28.51 -31.34 32.05
CA PRO A 154 28.14 -32.67 32.46
C PRO A 154 28.68 -32.90 33.86
N ALA A 155 27.81 -33.38 34.77
CA ALA A 155 28.24 -33.78 36.13
C ALA A 155 29.40 -34.74 36.00
N SER A 156 30.58 -34.30 36.45
CA SER A 156 31.75 -35.18 36.52
C SER A 156 31.43 -36.29 37.54
N PHE A 157 31.24 -37.49 37.05
CA PHE A 157 31.19 -38.65 37.91
C PHE A 157 32.55 -38.77 38.64
N ALA A 158 32.54 -38.44 39.94
CA ALA A 158 33.66 -38.69 40.78
C ALA A 158 33.76 -40.25 40.97
N PRO A 159 34.91 -40.88 40.71
CA PRO A 159 35.08 -42.29 41.02
C PRO A 159 35.10 -42.46 42.53
N SER A 160 34.18 -43.28 43.03
CA SER A 160 34.19 -43.75 44.41
C SER A 160 35.38 -44.64 44.64
N ALA A 161 36.27 -44.30 45.61
CA ALA A 161 37.37 -45.13 46.12
C ALA A 161 36.86 -46.24 47.05
#